data_b0eeefa86803cefd98a848ae07ffefc6
#
_entry.id   b0eeefa86803cefd98a848ae07ffefc6
#
_cell.length_a   1.000
_cell.length_b   1.000
_cell.length_c   1.000
_cell.angle_alpha   90.00
_cell.angle_beta   90.00
_cell.angle_gamma   90.00
#
_symmetry.space_group_name_H-M   'P 1'
#
loop_
_entity.id
_entity.type
_entity.pdbx_description
1 polymer ?
#
loop_
_entity_poly.entity_id
_entity_poly.type
_entity_poly.pdbx_seq_one_letter_code
_entity_poly.pdbx_strand_id
1 'polypeptide(L)'
;MQVDELIAREEIKDVIKRLARGTDRLDEELMASCYHPDGFDDHNSFRGSGREFAKWVCDVLPHFIATHHFIADPYIRLDGDVAQVDTYCIAHHIGDDSDLILALRYVDRFEKRDGHWLIAKRVCAFDWSYTIPYDPAATFPFAEDFNVGRRDRSDFTYTGV
;
A
#
# COMPACT_ATOMS: atom_id res chain seq x y z
N MET A 1 11.66 11.46 -23.44
CA MET A 1 11.53 10.23 -22.64
C MET A 1 11.71 9.05 -23.56
N GLN A 2 12.62 8.14 -23.25
CA GLN A 2 12.85 6.93 -24.03
C GLN A 2 11.80 5.87 -23.68
N VAL A 3 11.59 4.88 -24.57
CA VAL A 3 10.61 3.80 -24.34
C VAL A 3 10.94 3.01 -23.06
N ASP A 4 12.23 2.71 -22.86
CA ASP A 4 12.67 1.95 -21.67
C ASP A 4 12.42 2.72 -20.37
N GLU A 5 12.55 4.05 -20.39
CA GLU A 5 12.20 4.89 -19.23
C GLU A 5 10.70 4.86 -18.94
N LEU A 6 9.86 4.83 -19.98
CA LEU A 6 8.40 4.71 -19.80
C LEU A 6 8.05 3.35 -19.20
N ILE A 7 8.63 2.28 -19.71
CA ILE A 7 8.43 0.92 -19.18
C ILE A 7 8.84 0.86 -17.70
N ALA A 8 10.02 1.36 -17.37
CA ALA A 8 10.52 1.38 -15.98
C ALA A 8 9.55 2.12 -15.04
N ARG A 9 9.02 3.27 -15.48
CA ARG A 9 8.04 4.04 -14.70
C ARG A 9 6.76 3.27 -14.46
N GLU A 10 6.22 2.59 -15.46
CA GLU A 10 4.99 1.79 -15.32
C GLU A 10 5.22 0.54 -14.44
N GLU A 11 6.37 -0.12 -14.54
CA GLU A 11 6.75 -1.22 -13.65
C GLU A 11 6.83 -0.77 -12.19
N ILE A 12 7.46 0.39 -11.91
CA ILE A 12 7.51 0.97 -10.55
C ILE A 12 6.11 1.31 -10.03
N LYS A 13 5.26 1.95 -10.86
CA LYS A 13 3.87 2.26 -10.49
C LYS A 13 3.06 1.01 -10.20
N ASP A 14 3.29 -0.07 -10.93
CA ASP A 14 2.62 -1.36 -10.68
C ASP A 14 3.00 -1.92 -9.32
N VAL A 15 4.27 -1.89 -8.94
CA VAL A 15 4.72 -2.32 -7.60
C VAL A 15 4.03 -1.52 -6.50
N ILE A 16 3.93 -0.19 -6.63
CA ILE A 16 3.28 0.67 -5.64
C ILE A 16 1.79 0.31 -5.51
N LYS A 17 1.09 0.11 -6.63
CA LYS A 17 -0.33 -0.28 -6.65
C LYS A 17 -0.55 -1.67 -6.04
N ARG A 18 0.32 -2.64 -6.35
CA ARG A 18 0.27 -3.99 -5.77
C ARG A 18 0.46 -3.95 -4.26
N LEU A 19 1.40 -3.14 -3.77
CA LEU A 19 1.64 -3.01 -2.33
C LEU A 19 0.42 -2.41 -1.61
N ALA A 20 -0.16 -1.32 -2.12
CA ALA A 20 -1.36 -0.71 -1.55
C ALA A 20 -2.55 -1.69 -1.56
N ARG A 21 -2.77 -2.40 -2.68
CA ARG A 21 -3.81 -3.43 -2.78
C ARG A 21 -3.57 -4.58 -1.79
N GLY A 22 -2.31 -5.05 -1.67
CA GLY A 22 -1.95 -6.09 -0.71
C GLY A 22 -2.22 -5.67 0.73
N THR A 23 -1.93 -4.43 1.07
CA THR A 23 -2.22 -3.84 2.38
C THR A 23 -3.71 -3.85 2.69
N ASP A 24 -4.55 -3.34 1.77
CA ASP A 24 -6.00 -3.26 2.00
C ASP A 24 -6.70 -4.63 1.97
N ARG A 25 -6.14 -5.61 1.26
CA ARG A 25 -6.69 -6.98 1.16
C ARG A 25 -6.02 -7.97 2.12
N LEU A 26 -5.07 -7.53 2.95
CA LEU A 26 -4.29 -8.38 3.86
C LEU A 26 -3.59 -9.53 3.12
N ASP A 27 -3.05 -9.24 1.93
CA ASP A 27 -2.33 -10.19 1.10
C ASP A 27 -0.83 -10.14 1.39
N GLU A 28 -0.39 -10.90 2.39
CA GLU A 28 1.00 -10.92 2.86
C GLU A 28 1.99 -11.22 1.73
N GLU A 29 1.70 -12.22 0.89
CA GLU A 29 2.60 -12.63 -0.19
C GLU A 29 2.68 -11.55 -1.29
N LEU A 30 1.56 -10.90 -1.61
CA LEU A 30 1.55 -9.79 -2.57
C LEU A 30 2.40 -8.62 -2.06
N MET A 31 2.24 -8.24 -0.79
CA MET A 31 3.05 -7.18 -0.17
C MET A 31 4.54 -7.54 -0.16
N ALA A 32 4.88 -8.72 0.31
CA ALA A 32 6.28 -9.19 0.37
C ALA A 32 6.94 -9.23 -1.02
N SER A 33 6.18 -9.56 -2.08
CA SER A 33 6.67 -9.61 -3.47
C SER A 33 7.05 -8.23 -4.04
N CYS A 34 6.65 -7.15 -3.39
CA CYS A 34 6.96 -5.78 -3.80
C CYS A 34 8.36 -5.31 -3.37
N TYR A 35 9.03 -6.06 -2.51
CA TYR A 35 10.36 -5.75 -2.00
C TYR A 35 11.41 -6.71 -2.55
N HIS A 36 12.65 -6.20 -2.68
CA HIS A 36 13.79 -7.10 -2.81
C HIS A 36 13.95 -7.95 -1.55
N PRO A 37 14.59 -9.14 -1.62
CA PRO A 37 14.78 -10.01 -0.45
C PRO A 37 15.48 -9.33 0.73
N ASP A 38 16.36 -8.37 0.45
CA ASP A 38 17.08 -7.53 1.42
C ASP A 38 16.44 -6.14 1.58
N GLY A 39 15.26 -5.92 0.98
CA GLY A 39 14.55 -4.64 1.03
C GLY A 39 14.10 -4.29 2.45
N PHE A 40 14.17 -3.00 2.78
CA PHE A 40 13.92 -2.48 4.13
C PHE A 40 12.74 -1.51 4.13
N ASP A 41 11.89 -1.62 5.15
CA ASP A 41 10.75 -0.74 5.39
C ASP A 41 10.86 -0.04 6.75
N ASP A 42 10.68 1.28 6.76
CA ASP A 42 10.55 2.10 7.96
C ASP A 42 9.18 2.81 7.97
N HIS A 43 8.24 2.23 8.71
CA HIS A 43 6.91 2.78 8.97
C HIS A 43 6.83 3.47 10.35
N ASN A 44 7.93 3.93 10.92
CA ASN A 44 8.03 4.51 12.26
C ASN A 44 7.70 3.51 13.40
N SER A 45 6.47 3.00 13.46
CA SER A 45 6.05 1.97 14.42
C SER A 45 6.54 0.57 14.08
N PHE A 46 7.00 0.37 12.84
CA PHE A 46 7.66 -0.84 12.36
C PHE A 46 8.96 -0.47 11.64
N ARG A 47 9.99 -1.30 11.82
CA ARG A 47 11.26 -1.24 11.06
C ARG A 47 11.78 -2.65 10.86
N GLY A 48 12.00 -3.03 9.61
CA GLY A 48 12.49 -4.37 9.30
C GLY A 48 12.50 -4.65 7.80
N SER A 49 12.63 -5.91 7.43
CA SER A 49 12.55 -6.32 6.03
C SER A 49 11.14 -6.15 5.47
N GLY A 50 11.01 -6.05 4.14
CA GLY A 50 9.71 -5.97 3.47
C GLY A 50 8.81 -7.18 3.77
N ARG A 51 9.37 -8.38 3.98
CA ARG A 51 8.62 -9.57 4.38
C ARG A 51 8.10 -9.47 5.81
N GLU A 52 8.91 -8.99 6.74
CA GLU A 52 8.48 -8.75 8.12
C GLU A 52 7.43 -7.64 8.19
N PHE A 53 7.56 -6.61 7.34
CA PHE A 53 6.54 -5.57 7.19
C PHE A 53 5.20 -6.15 6.74
N ALA A 54 5.18 -6.99 5.71
CA ALA A 54 3.97 -7.63 5.21
C ALA A 54 3.26 -8.45 6.31
N LYS A 55 4.03 -9.22 7.08
CA LYS A 55 3.50 -9.96 8.23
C LYS A 55 2.95 -9.02 9.30
N TRP A 56 3.69 -7.98 9.66
CA TRP A 56 3.26 -6.98 10.67
C TRP A 56 1.95 -6.31 10.26
N VAL A 57 1.78 -5.95 8.99
CA VAL A 57 0.52 -5.40 8.44
C VAL A 57 -0.63 -6.38 8.65
N CYS A 58 -0.43 -7.67 8.35
CA CYS A 58 -1.45 -8.70 8.54
C CYS A 58 -1.76 -8.99 10.01
N ASP A 59 -0.85 -8.67 10.93
CA ASP A 59 -1.09 -8.78 12.37
C ASP A 59 -1.83 -7.54 12.93
N VAL A 60 -1.57 -6.34 12.38
CA VAL A 60 -2.09 -5.06 12.92
C VAL A 60 -3.41 -4.63 12.28
N LEU A 61 -3.51 -4.66 10.95
CA LEU A 61 -4.68 -4.09 10.25
C LEU A 61 -6.00 -4.86 10.46
N PRO A 62 -6.04 -6.14 10.84
CA PRO A 62 -7.31 -6.81 11.22
C PRO A 62 -8.02 -6.18 12.43
N HIS A 63 -7.36 -5.34 13.22
CA HIS A 63 -7.99 -4.57 14.30
C HIS A 63 -8.88 -3.43 13.79
N PHE A 64 -8.80 -3.09 12.50
CA PHE A 64 -9.69 -2.15 11.84
C PHE A 64 -10.76 -2.89 11.04
N ILE A 65 -11.96 -2.36 10.99
CA ILE A 65 -13.07 -2.88 10.17
C ILE A 65 -12.69 -2.85 8.68
N ALA A 66 -12.08 -1.75 8.24
CA ALA A 66 -11.64 -1.56 6.87
C ALA A 66 -10.45 -0.61 6.82
N THR A 67 -9.63 -0.76 5.78
CA THR A 67 -8.60 0.21 5.42
C THR A 67 -8.69 0.56 3.94
N HIS A 68 -8.29 1.77 3.60
CA HIS A 68 -8.28 2.22 2.22
C HIS A 68 -7.11 3.17 1.98
N HIS A 69 -6.17 2.76 1.13
CA HIS A 69 -4.99 3.54 0.79
C HIS A 69 -5.17 4.18 -0.60
N PHE A 70 -5.48 5.49 -0.61
CA PHE A 70 -5.50 6.29 -1.84
C PHE A 70 -4.09 6.70 -2.22
N ILE A 71 -3.58 6.12 -3.30
CA ILE A 71 -2.22 6.36 -3.80
C ILE A 71 -2.29 7.36 -4.96
N ALA A 72 -1.56 8.47 -4.85
CA ALA A 72 -1.38 9.42 -5.94
C ALA A 72 -0.42 8.86 -7.02
N ASP A 73 -0.43 9.46 -8.20
CA ASP A 73 0.58 9.17 -9.23
C ASP A 73 1.97 9.60 -8.71
N PRO A 74 2.95 8.69 -8.65
CA PRO A 74 4.22 8.97 -7.99
C PRO A 74 5.12 9.90 -8.79
N TYR A 75 5.89 10.72 -8.09
CA TYR A 75 7.01 11.44 -8.68
C TYR A 75 8.24 10.52 -8.72
N ILE A 76 8.70 10.17 -9.94
CA ILE A 76 9.77 9.21 -10.16
C ILE A 76 10.98 9.90 -10.79
N ARG A 77 12.15 9.76 -10.18
CA ARG A 77 13.46 10.16 -10.73
C ARG A 77 14.27 8.91 -11.00
N LEU A 78 14.43 8.57 -12.28
CA LEU A 78 15.25 7.45 -12.73
C LEU A 78 16.72 7.87 -12.85
N ASP A 79 17.62 6.97 -12.45
CA ASP A 79 19.07 7.05 -12.63
C ASP A 79 19.60 5.64 -12.89
N GLY A 80 19.67 5.27 -14.17
CA GLY A 80 20.01 3.90 -14.58
C GLY A 80 19.05 2.87 -13.98
N ASP A 81 19.60 1.92 -13.24
CA ASP A 81 18.86 0.85 -12.56
C ASP A 81 18.40 1.23 -11.14
N VAL A 82 18.41 2.51 -10.81
CA VAL A 82 17.93 3.06 -9.53
C VAL A 82 16.87 4.10 -9.78
N ALA A 83 15.85 4.16 -8.93
CA ALA A 83 14.87 5.24 -8.91
C ALA A 83 14.61 5.75 -7.51
N GLN A 84 14.52 7.07 -7.38
CA GLN A 84 13.95 7.74 -6.20
C GLN A 84 12.49 8.06 -6.50
N VAL A 85 11.61 7.63 -5.62
CA VAL A 85 10.16 7.71 -5.83
C VAL A 85 9.50 8.33 -4.62
N ASP A 86 8.64 9.31 -4.86
CA ASP A 86 7.85 9.99 -3.83
C ASP A 86 6.36 9.82 -4.17
N THR A 87 5.62 9.15 -3.30
CA THR A 87 4.21 8.80 -3.52
C THR A 87 3.36 9.34 -2.38
N TYR A 88 2.48 10.30 -2.66
CA TYR A 88 1.50 10.77 -1.68
C TYR A 88 0.41 9.72 -1.46
N CYS A 89 0.00 9.56 -0.22
CA CYS A 89 -1.05 8.65 0.19
C CYS A 89 -1.98 9.30 1.22
N ILE A 90 -3.28 9.09 1.04
CA ILE A 90 -4.28 9.28 2.10
C ILE A 90 -4.79 7.89 2.46
N ALA A 91 -4.62 7.52 3.72
CA ALA A 91 -5.05 6.22 4.23
C ALA A 91 -6.15 6.39 5.28
N HIS A 92 -7.26 5.69 5.09
CA HIS A 92 -8.33 5.54 6.06
C HIS A 92 -8.18 4.23 6.83
N HIS A 93 -8.38 4.32 8.14
CA HIS A 93 -8.38 3.17 9.05
C HIS A 93 -9.66 3.21 9.87
N ILE A 94 -10.68 2.51 9.40
CA ILE A 94 -12.02 2.50 10.01
C ILE A 94 -11.99 1.57 11.22
N GLY A 95 -12.12 2.14 12.39
CA GLY A 95 -12.32 1.41 13.65
C GLY A 95 -13.81 1.28 14.01
N ASP A 96 -14.11 0.83 15.23
CA ASP A 96 -15.48 0.63 15.72
C ASP A 96 -16.22 1.97 15.91
N ASP A 97 -15.51 3.03 16.30
CA ASP A 97 -16.06 4.34 16.67
C ASP A 97 -15.38 5.52 15.97
N SER A 98 -14.37 5.27 15.18
CA SER A 98 -13.55 6.32 14.57
C SER A 98 -12.95 5.91 13.23
N ASP A 99 -12.72 6.90 12.37
CA ASP A 99 -11.88 6.79 11.17
C ASP A 99 -10.59 7.58 11.44
N LEU A 100 -9.47 6.86 11.55
CA LEU A 100 -8.15 7.46 11.59
C LEU A 100 -7.66 7.70 10.16
N ILE A 101 -7.58 8.96 9.79
CA ILE A 101 -7.06 9.40 8.49
C ILE A 101 -5.58 9.77 8.66
N LEU A 102 -4.73 9.18 7.84
CA LEU A 102 -3.31 9.46 7.77
C LEU A 102 -2.96 10.04 6.41
N ALA A 103 -2.35 11.22 6.41
CA ALA A 103 -1.72 11.78 5.21
C ALA A 103 -0.22 11.60 5.33
N LEU A 104 0.35 10.96 4.33
CA LEU A 104 1.74 10.53 4.38
C LEU A 104 2.35 10.46 2.98
N ARG A 105 3.66 10.33 2.92
CA ARG A 105 4.39 10.03 1.69
C ARG A 105 5.23 8.78 1.89
N TYR A 106 5.19 7.92 0.90
CA TYR A 106 6.15 6.84 0.75
C TYR A 106 7.35 7.37 -0.03
N VAL A 107 8.49 7.46 0.65
CA VAL A 107 9.76 7.87 0.05
C VAL A 107 10.57 6.61 -0.19
N ASP A 108 10.62 6.21 -1.46
CA ASP A 108 11.14 4.91 -1.86
C ASP A 108 12.44 5.04 -2.66
N ARG A 109 13.35 4.11 -2.42
CA ARG A 109 14.41 3.74 -3.32
C ARG A 109 14.02 2.43 -3.99
N PHE A 110 13.83 2.49 -5.30
CA PHE A 110 13.67 1.32 -6.16
C PHE A 110 14.99 0.96 -6.79
N GLU A 111 15.19 -0.33 -7.03
CA GLU A 111 16.33 -0.84 -7.79
C GLU A 111 15.83 -1.89 -8.80
N LYS A 112 16.42 -1.86 -9.99
CA LYS A 112 16.24 -2.90 -10.99
C LYS A 112 17.31 -3.96 -10.81
N ARG A 113 16.92 -5.14 -10.34
CA ARG A 113 17.80 -6.29 -10.19
C ARG A 113 17.20 -7.48 -10.93
N ASP A 114 18.01 -8.20 -11.70
CA ASP A 114 17.57 -9.34 -12.51
C ASP A 114 16.38 -9.01 -13.42
N GLY A 115 16.33 -7.77 -13.93
CA GLY A 115 15.27 -7.29 -14.82
C GLY A 115 14.01 -6.79 -14.13
N HIS A 116 13.90 -6.82 -12.79
CA HIS A 116 12.71 -6.45 -12.03
C HIS A 116 12.93 -5.21 -11.15
N TRP A 117 12.02 -4.24 -11.26
CA TRP A 117 11.96 -3.10 -10.35
C TRP A 117 11.23 -3.48 -9.07
N LEU A 118 11.91 -3.44 -7.92
CA LEU A 118 11.32 -3.67 -6.61
C LEU A 118 11.83 -2.63 -5.61
N ILE A 119 11.17 -2.53 -4.46
CA ILE A 119 11.56 -1.63 -3.36
C ILE A 119 12.81 -2.20 -2.69
N ALA A 120 13.90 -1.43 -2.72
CA ALA A 120 15.10 -1.70 -1.94
C ALA A 120 15.03 -1.05 -0.55
N LYS A 121 14.38 0.14 -0.47
CA LYS A 121 14.14 0.82 0.81
C LYS A 121 12.90 1.69 0.72
N ARG A 122 12.07 1.65 1.75
CA ARG A 122 10.95 2.57 1.99
C ARG A 122 11.15 3.31 3.29
N VAL A 123 10.78 4.59 3.31
CA VAL A 123 10.54 5.38 4.52
C VAL A 123 9.15 5.98 4.40
N CYS A 124 8.32 5.74 5.41
CA CYS A 124 7.01 6.36 5.51
C CYS A 124 7.13 7.70 6.25
N ALA A 125 6.94 8.79 5.55
CA ALA A 125 6.96 10.14 6.10
C ALA A 125 5.52 10.61 6.35
N PHE A 126 5.13 10.74 7.63
CA PHE A 126 3.81 11.23 8.02
C PHE A 126 3.79 12.76 7.98
N ASP A 127 2.84 13.35 7.24
CA ASP A 127 2.68 14.80 7.12
C ASP A 127 1.66 15.32 8.15
N TRP A 128 0.50 14.66 8.27
CA TRP A 128 -0.53 14.98 9.28
C TRP A 128 -1.47 13.78 9.48
N SER A 129 -2.24 13.83 10.56
CA SER A 129 -3.30 12.86 10.85
C SER A 129 -4.54 13.56 11.37
N TYR A 130 -5.69 12.93 11.17
CA TYR A 130 -6.96 13.39 11.71
C TYR A 130 -7.84 12.19 12.08
N THR A 131 -8.53 12.27 13.21
CA THR A 131 -9.49 11.25 13.64
C THR A 131 -10.88 11.88 13.64
N ILE A 132 -11.81 11.26 12.92
CA ILE A 132 -13.21 11.66 12.92
C ILE A 132 -14.06 10.57 13.57
N PRO A 133 -15.12 10.93 14.29
CA PRO A 133 -16.09 9.96 14.79
C PRO A 133 -16.69 9.16 13.64
N TYR A 134 -16.79 7.85 13.82
CA TYR A 134 -17.44 6.93 12.91
C TYR A 134 -18.61 6.26 13.65
N ASP A 135 -19.81 6.44 13.14
CA ASP A 135 -21.00 5.80 13.67
C ASP A 135 -21.51 4.78 12.65
N PRO A 136 -21.36 3.47 12.92
CA PRO A 136 -21.85 2.43 12.02
C PRO A 136 -23.35 2.54 11.75
N ALA A 137 -24.14 3.04 12.69
CA ALA A 137 -25.59 3.22 12.51
C ALA A 137 -25.93 4.40 11.58
N ALA A 138 -25.03 5.35 11.41
CA ALA A 138 -25.19 6.49 10.50
C ALA A 138 -24.68 6.21 9.08
N THR A 139 -24.11 5.02 8.83
CA THR A 139 -23.60 4.64 7.51
C THR A 139 -24.76 4.22 6.59
N PHE A 140 -24.53 4.34 5.28
CA PHE A 140 -25.47 3.81 4.30
C PHE A 140 -25.58 2.29 4.43
N PRO A 141 -26.78 1.74 4.67
CA PRO A 141 -26.95 0.30 4.80
C PRO A 141 -26.82 -0.36 3.42
N PHE A 142 -25.86 -1.27 3.28
CA PHE A 142 -25.76 -2.08 2.08
C PHE A 142 -26.89 -3.12 2.05
N ALA A 143 -27.57 -3.26 0.91
CA ALA A 143 -28.54 -4.34 0.69
C ALA A 143 -27.82 -5.70 0.65
N GLU A 144 -28.55 -6.79 0.93
CA GLU A 144 -27.98 -8.14 0.98
C GLU A 144 -27.31 -8.58 -0.35
N ASP A 145 -27.76 -8.03 -1.47
CA ASP A 145 -27.24 -8.33 -2.81
C ASP A 145 -26.11 -7.39 -3.26
N PHE A 146 -25.65 -6.48 -2.39
CA PHE A 146 -24.54 -5.59 -2.72
C PHE A 146 -23.22 -6.35 -2.77
N ASN A 147 -22.41 -6.01 -3.78
CA ASN A 147 -21.04 -6.48 -3.89
C ASN A 147 -20.16 -5.75 -2.88
N VAL A 148 -20.00 -6.30 -1.70
CA VAL A 148 -19.20 -5.73 -0.63
C VAL A 148 -17.76 -6.27 -0.72
N GLY A 149 -16.77 -5.35 -0.66
CA GLY A 149 -15.36 -5.71 -0.64
C GLY A 149 -14.99 -6.54 0.60
N ARG A 150 -14.03 -7.46 0.43
CA ARG A 150 -13.56 -8.38 1.48
C ARG A 150 -12.05 -8.27 1.62
N ARG A 151 -11.54 -8.66 2.78
CA ARG A 151 -10.11 -8.61 3.09
C ARG A 151 -9.49 -10.01 3.13
N ASP A 152 -9.91 -10.85 2.19
CA ASP A 152 -9.44 -12.24 2.03
C ASP A 152 -9.55 -12.67 0.56
N ARG A 153 -9.19 -13.93 0.27
CA ARG A 153 -9.18 -14.50 -1.08
C ARG A 153 -10.57 -14.67 -1.72
N SER A 154 -11.65 -14.41 -1.00
CA SER A 154 -13.01 -14.40 -1.55
C SER A 154 -13.41 -13.03 -2.15
N ASP A 155 -12.58 -12.01 -2.02
CA ASP A 155 -12.79 -10.71 -2.66
C ASP A 155 -12.79 -10.83 -4.19
N PHE A 156 -13.64 -10.05 -4.87
CA PHE A 156 -13.74 -10.02 -6.34
C PHE A 156 -12.40 -9.74 -7.04
N THR A 157 -11.49 -9.09 -6.34
CA THR A 157 -10.12 -8.86 -6.79
C THR A 157 -9.37 -10.16 -7.14
N TYR A 158 -9.70 -11.27 -6.48
CA TYR A 158 -9.06 -12.59 -6.68
C TYR A 158 -9.94 -13.55 -7.45
N THR A 159 -11.27 -13.44 -7.31
CA THR A 159 -12.22 -14.37 -7.94
C THR A 159 -12.64 -13.94 -9.34
N GLY A 160 -12.42 -12.67 -9.68
CA GLY A 160 -12.88 -12.06 -10.92
C GLY A 160 -14.38 -11.70 -10.88
N VAL A 161 -14.87 -11.11 -11.96
CA VAL A 161 -16.26 -10.71 -12.16
C VAL A 161 -16.88 -11.44 -13.35
#